data_d5f1e909ee3e0a8173db4f63b783d9bd
#
_entry.id   d5f1e909ee3e0a8173db4f63b783d9bd
#
_cell.length_a   1.000
_cell.length_b   1.000
_cell.length_c   1.000
_cell.angle_alpha   90.00
_cell.angle_beta   90.00
_cell.angle_gamma   90.00
#
_symmetry.space_group_name_H-M   'P 1'
#
loop_
_entity.id
_entity.type
_entity.pdbx_description
1 polymer ?
#
loop_
_entity_poly.entity_id
_entity_poly.type
_entity_poly.pdbx_seq_one_letter_code
_entity_poly.pdbx_strand_id
1 'polypeptide(L)'
;MLEKNNTGLIIIDVQGKLAHSVHENEALIANCTTLVKGALALDLPIVWAEQIPQKLGATVPQINSLLPDHQPIDKFTFSACDEPRFLDAIKSAGVDSFLICGIEAHICVYQTAAMLKGMGFNVEVVTDCVSSRTPENKALAINKLNRLGVQSTGLEMCFYELVKDSRSNSFKPILNLIK
;
A
#
# COMPACT_ATOMS: atom_id res chain seq x y z
N MET A 1 8.66 0.57 -14.99
CA MET A 1 7.64 -0.51 -15.07
C MET A 1 7.88 -1.51 -13.96
N LEU A 2 6.83 -1.97 -13.30
CA LEU A 2 6.88 -2.93 -12.22
C LEU A 2 7.29 -4.32 -12.70
N GLU A 3 8.04 -5.03 -11.86
CA GLU A 3 8.48 -6.40 -12.11
C GLU A 3 7.99 -7.29 -10.96
N LYS A 4 7.24 -8.36 -11.24
CA LYS A 4 6.67 -9.25 -10.21
C LYS A 4 7.72 -9.70 -9.19
N ASN A 5 8.90 -10.12 -9.65
CA ASN A 5 9.95 -10.66 -8.79
C ASN A 5 10.78 -9.57 -8.06
N ASN A 6 10.47 -8.29 -8.28
CA ASN A 6 11.18 -7.16 -7.67
C ASN A 6 10.21 -6.10 -7.15
N THR A 7 8.98 -6.48 -6.82
CA THR A 7 7.95 -5.57 -6.29
C THR A 7 7.33 -6.14 -5.03
N GLY A 8 7.19 -5.31 -3.99
CA GLY A 8 6.46 -5.59 -2.76
C GLY A 8 5.26 -4.68 -2.57
N LEU A 9 4.40 -4.99 -1.62
CA LEU A 9 3.28 -4.18 -1.20
C LEU A 9 3.50 -3.66 0.22
N ILE A 10 3.24 -2.36 0.42
CA ILE A 10 3.22 -1.71 1.73
C ILE A 10 1.78 -1.26 2.03
N ILE A 11 1.28 -1.67 3.21
CA ILE A 11 -0.04 -1.28 3.71
C ILE A 11 0.15 -0.35 4.91
N ILE A 12 -0.43 0.86 4.85
CA ILE A 12 -0.28 1.90 5.86
C ILE A 12 -1.63 2.21 6.52
N ASP A 13 -1.76 1.90 7.82
CA ASP A 13 -2.75 2.42 8.76
C ASP A 13 -4.23 2.32 8.33
N VAL A 14 -4.64 1.27 7.59
CA VAL A 14 -6.04 1.07 7.21
C VAL A 14 -6.82 0.54 8.42
N GLN A 15 -6.92 1.35 9.48
CA GLN A 15 -7.31 0.93 10.81
C GLN A 15 -8.66 1.48 11.27
N GLY A 16 -9.45 0.66 11.97
CA GLY A 16 -10.55 1.02 12.85
C GLY A 16 -11.42 2.16 12.36
N LYS A 17 -11.68 3.11 13.23
CA LYS A 17 -12.49 4.30 12.92
C LYS A 17 -11.83 5.24 11.92
N LEU A 18 -10.49 5.26 11.84
CA LEU A 18 -9.77 6.12 10.91
C LEU A 18 -10.08 5.73 9.45
N ALA A 19 -10.09 4.44 9.15
CA ALA A 19 -10.42 3.94 7.81
C ALA A 19 -11.84 4.35 7.35
N HIS A 20 -12.78 4.50 8.29
CA HIS A 20 -14.16 4.91 8.00
C HIS A 20 -14.37 6.43 8.00
N SER A 21 -13.35 7.22 8.36
CA SER A 21 -13.44 8.68 8.43
C SER A 21 -12.86 9.40 7.20
N VAL A 22 -12.24 8.68 6.29
CA VAL A 22 -11.67 9.24 5.07
C VAL A 22 -12.69 9.32 3.94
N HIS A 23 -12.41 10.18 2.97
CA HIS A 23 -13.24 10.33 1.77
C HIS A 23 -13.30 9.01 0.99
N GLU A 24 -14.52 8.63 0.52
CA GLU A 24 -14.77 7.38 -0.22
C GLU A 24 -14.24 6.13 0.50
N ASN A 25 -14.46 6.05 1.81
CA ASN A 25 -13.88 5.01 2.65
C ASN A 25 -14.27 3.58 2.23
N GLU A 26 -15.51 3.36 1.78
CA GLU A 26 -15.96 2.04 1.31
C GLU A 26 -15.20 1.59 0.07
N ALA A 27 -15.05 2.48 -0.90
CA ALA A 27 -14.27 2.21 -2.11
C ALA A 27 -12.78 1.99 -1.78
N LEU A 28 -12.22 2.81 -0.89
CA LEU A 28 -10.85 2.62 -0.41
C LEU A 28 -10.64 1.23 0.20
N ILE A 29 -11.49 0.82 1.15
CA ILE A 29 -11.37 -0.48 1.82
C ILE A 29 -11.52 -1.63 0.82
N ALA A 30 -12.47 -1.52 -0.12
CA ALA A 30 -12.69 -2.52 -1.17
C ALA A 30 -11.46 -2.62 -2.09
N ASN A 31 -10.92 -1.50 -2.55
CA ASN A 31 -9.74 -1.45 -3.43
C ASN A 31 -8.50 -1.97 -2.71
N CYS A 32 -8.23 -1.55 -1.46
CA CYS A 32 -7.12 -2.06 -0.67
C CYS A 32 -7.25 -3.58 -0.45
N THR A 33 -8.46 -4.07 -0.18
CA THR A 33 -8.73 -5.51 -0.05
C THR A 33 -8.40 -6.26 -1.36
N THR A 34 -8.80 -5.71 -2.50
CA THR A 34 -8.49 -6.26 -3.82
C THR A 34 -7.00 -6.23 -4.11
N LEU A 35 -6.32 -5.14 -3.76
CA LEU A 35 -4.86 -5.00 -3.92
C LEU A 35 -4.11 -6.06 -3.10
N VAL A 36 -4.51 -6.29 -1.85
CA VAL A 36 -3.91 -7.33 -1.00
C VAL A 36 -4.14 -8.72 -1.57
N LYS A 37 -5.36 -9.04 -2.02
CA LYS A 37 -5.65 -10.33 -2.69
C LYS A 37 -4.78 -10.53 -3.93
N GLY A 38 -4.59 -9.49 -4.73
CA GLY A 38 -3.73 -9.57 -5.91
C GLY A 38 -2.26 -9.73 -5.57
N ALA A 39 -1.77 -9.02 -4.54
CA ALA A 39 -0.41 -9.18 -4.05
C ALA A 39 -0.14 -10.63 -3.59
N LEU A 40 -1.08 -11.22 -2.85
CA LEU A 40 -1.01 -12.64 -2.45
C LEU A 40 -1.04 -13.58 -3.66
N ALA A 41 -1.92 -13.35 -4.63
CA ALA A 41 -2.01 -14.17 -5.86
C ALA A 41 -0.77 -14.06 -6.75
N LEU A 42 0.00 -12.98 -6.60
CA LEU A 42 1.25 -12.73 -7.30
C LEU A 42 2.49 -13.09 -6.46
N ASP A 43 2.32 -13.60 -5.25
CA ASP A 43 3.40 -13.92 -4.29
C ASP A 43 4.31 -12.71 -3.99
N LEU A 44 3.74 -11.50 -3.95
CA LEU A 44 4.51 -10.30 -3.59
C LEU A 44 4.78 -10.28 -2.08
N PRO A 45 5.97 -9.90 -1.61
CA PRO A 45 6.20 -9.64 -0.19
C PRO A 45 5.32 -8.47 0.28
N ILE A 46 4.72 -8.63 1.47
CA ILE A 46 3.82 -7.64 2.06
C ILE A 46 4.41 -7.14 3.37
N VAL A 47 4.55 -5.82 3.48
CA VAL A 47 4.92 -5.13 4.72
C VAL A 47 3.73 -4.29 5.17
N TRP A 48 3.35 -4.43 6.43
CA TRP A 48 2.11 -3.89 6.95
C TRP A 48 2.34 -3.13 8.26
N ALA A 49 1.89 -1.87 8.34
CA ALA A 49 2.07 -1.01 9.50
C ALA A 49 0.73 -0.56 10.11
N GLU A 50 0.72 -0.42 11.43
CA GLU A 50 -0.39 0.12 12.22
C GLU A 50 0.07 1.26 13.13
N GLN A 51 -0.64 2.38 13.08
CA GLN A 51 -0.43 3.53 13.95
C GLN A 51 -1.11 3.29 15.30
N ILE A 52 -0.36 3.18 16.38
CA ILE A 52 -0.83 3.07 17.77
C ILE A 52 -2.11 2.22 17.86
N PRO A 53 -2.07 0.91 17.58
CA PRO A 53 -3.28 0.09 17.47
C PRO A 53 -4.10 0.05 18.76
N GLN A 54 -3.47 0.28 19.91
CA GLN A 54 -4.14 0.40 21.21
C GLN A 54 -5.13 1.58 21.28
N LYS A 55 -4.93 2.61 20.43
CA LYS A 55 -5.79 3.81 20.35
C LYS A 55 -6.68 3.81 19.11
N LEU A 56 -6.13 3.47 17.95
CA LEU A 56 -6.83 3.55 16.67
C LEU A 56 -7.53 2.24 16.27
N GLY A 57 -7.27 1.16 17.01
CA GLY A 57 -7.77 -0.17 16.69
C GLY A 57 -6.88 -0.88 15.66
N ALA A 58 -7.18 -2.15 15.43
CA ALA A 58 -6.49 -2.96 14.41
C ALA A 58 -6.93 -2.56 12.99
N THR A 59 -6.16 -3.01 12.01
CA THR A 59 -6.52 -2.95 10.59
C THR A 59 -7.90 -3.56 10.37
N VAL A 60 -8.65 -2.99 9.43
CA VAL A 60 -10.02 -3.43 9.13
C VAL A 60 -10.09 -4.92 8.83
N PRO A 61 -11.14 -5.63 9.27
CA PRO A 61 -11.23 -7.09 9.14
C PRO A 61 -11.11 -7.59 7.71
N GLN A 62 -11.56 -6.81 6.72
CA GLN A 62 -11.50 -7.14 5.30
C GLN A 62 -10.06 -7.35 4.79
N ILE A 63 -9.09 -6.68 5.40
CA ILE A 63 -7.66 -6.81 5.09
C ILE A 63 -6.99 -7.78 6.06
N ASN A 64 -7.20 -7.59 7.36
CA ASN A 64 -6.56 -8.39 8.40
C ASN A 64 -6.79 -9.91 8.19
N SER A 65 -8.02 -10.31 7.87
CA SER A 65 -8.35 -11.73 7.64
C SER A 65 -7.65 -12.38 6.44
N LEU A 66 -7.10 -11.58 5.54
CA LEU A 66 -6.33 -12.08 4.38
C LEU A 66 -4.87 -12.39 4.71
N LEU A 67 -4.38 -11.92 5.86
CA LEU A 67 -2.97 -11.93 6.23
C LEU A 67 -2.70 -12.72 7.54
N PRO A 68 -3.22 -13.96 7.69
CA PRO A 68 -3.13 -14.70 8.97
C PRO A 68 -1.69 -15.00 9.38
N ASP A 69 -0.79 -15.12 8.41
CA ASP A 69 0.63 -15.42 8.64
C ASP A 69 1.52 -14.18 8.70
N HIS A 70 0.92 -12.98 8.57
CA HIS A 70 1.61 -11.70 8.65
C HIS A 70 1.26 -11.01 9.97
N GLN A 71 2.19 -10.24 10.50
CA GLN A 71 1.96 -9.42 11.68
C GLN A 71 2.18 -7.94 11.33
N PRO A 72 1.26 -7.05 11.71
CA PRO A 72 1.45 -5.61 11.52
C PRO A 72 2.61 -5.12 12.40
N ILE A 73 3.27 -4.09 11.91
CA ILE A 73 4.33 -3.40 12.66
C ILE A 73 3.72 -2.15 13.29
N ASP A 74 3.63 -2.16 14.61
CA ASP A 74 3.15 -1.01 15.39
C ASP A 74 4.15 0.14 15.25
N LYS A 75 3.65 1.34 14.99
CA LYS A 75 4.45 2.57 14.94
C LYS A 75 3.81 3.72 15.70
N PHE A 76 4.64 4.62 16.19
CA PHE A 76 4.24 5.88 16.84
C PHE A 76 4.50 7.07 15.93
N THR A 77 5.49 6.99 15.07
CA THR A 77 5.86 8.00 14.08
C THR A 77 4.87 8.01 12.91
N PHE A 78 4.74 9.15 12.23
CA PHE A 78 3.89 9.20 11.03
C PHE A 78 4.53 8.48 9.85
N SER A 79 5.83 8.68 9.62
CA SER A 79 6.56 7.85 8.69
C SER A 79 6.80 6.47 9.29
N ALA A 80 6.47 5.41 8.56
CA ALA A 80 6.79 4.04 8.96
C ALA A 80 8.32 3.79 8.91
N CYS A 81 9.05 4.53 8.10
CA CYS A 81 10.51 4.38 7.99
C CYS A 81 11.27 4.81 9.26
N ASP A 82 10.64 5.55 10.18
CA ASP A 82 11.24 5.89 11.46
C ASP A 82 11.07 4.76 12.52
N GLU A 83 10.36 3.69 12.17
CA GLU A 83 10.28 2.47 12.98
C GLU A 83 11.33 1.46 12.48
N PRO A 84 12.34 1.09 13.29
CA PRO A 84 13.41 0.19 12.86
C PRO A 84 12.92 -1.15 12.33
N ARG A 85 11.90 -1.76 12.97
CA ARG A 85 11.32 -3.05 12.54
C ARG A 85 10.70 -2.95 11.14
N PHE A 86 10.15 -1.78 10.78
CA PHE A 86 9.62 -1.56 9.45
C PHE A 86 10.73 -1.54 8.40
N LEU A 87 11.83 -0.82 8.67
CA LEU A 87 12.99 -0.80 7.76
C LEU A 87 13.64 -2.18 7.62
N ASP A 88 13.69 -2.97 8.69
CA ASP A 88 14.20 -4.33 8.63
C ASP A 88 13.29 -5.22 7.77
N ALA A 89 11.96 -5.08 7.88
CA ALA A 89 11.00 -5.78 7.03
C ALA A 89 11.14 -5.37 5.55
N ILE A 90 11.30 -4.07 5.25
CA ILE A 90 11.55 -3.56 3.89
C ILE A 90 12.82 -4.18 3.28
N LYS A 91 13.91 -4.22 4.03
CA LYS A 91 15.17 -4.82 3.56
C LYS A 91 15.04 -6.34 3.38
N SER A 92 14.34 -7.00 4.29
CA SER A 92 14.11 -8.46 4.25
C SER A 92 13.19 -8.89 3.12
N ALA A 93 12.37 -7.98 2.58
CA ALA A 93 11.52 -8.24 1.42
C ALA A 93 12.34 -8.57 0.15
N GLY A 94 13.60 -8.12 0.07
CA GLY A 94 14.53 -8.47 -1.01
C GLY A 94 14.14 -7.91 -2.37
N VAL A 95 13.40 -6.79 -2.41
CA VAL A 95 12.91 -6.12 -3.62
C VAL A 95 13.28 -4.64 -3.60
N ASP A 96 13.37 -4.01 -4.77
CA ASP A 96 13.74 -2.60 -4.91
C ASP A 96 12.54 -1.70 -5.21
N SER A 97 11.38 -2.27 -5.50
CA SER A 97 10.16 -1.54 -5.88
C SER A 97 9.03 -1.83 -4.89
N PHE A 98 8.28 -0.80 -4.51
CA PHE A 98 7.14 -0.94 -3.61
C PHE A 98 5.91 -0.20 -4.12
N LEU A 99 4.79 -0.91 -4.15
CA LEU A 99 3.45 -0.34 -4.20
C LEU A 99 3.06 0.09 -2.79
N ILE A 100 2.46 1.27 -2.63
CA ILE A 100 1.96 1.75 -1.35
C ILE A 100 0.46 2.01 -1.42
N CYS A 101 -0.28 1.48 -0.44
CA CYS A 101 -1.68 1.79 -0.18
C CYS A 101 -1.91 2.19 1.29
N GLY A 102 -3.07 2.77 1.57
CA GLY A 102 -3.50 3.09 2.94
C GLY A 102 -3.79 4.56 3.20
N ILE A 103 -3.72 4.99 4.46
CA ILE A 103 -4.16 6.31 4.93
C ILE A 103 -3.23 6.92 5.99
N GLU A 104 -3.31 8.24 6.28
CA GLU A 104 -3.86 9.21 5.33
C GLU A 104 -2.83 9.55 4.27
N ALA A 105 -3.26 9.72 3.04
CA ALA A 105 -2.39 9.97 1.89
C ALA A 105 -1.42 11.14 2.13
N HIS A 106 -1.89 12.21 2.77
CA HIS A 106 -1.10 13.43 3.03
C HIS A 106 -0.29 13.41 4.33
N ILE A 107 -0.36 12.33 5.12
CA ILE A 107 0.37 12.18 6.39
C ILE A 107 1.28 10.95 6.31
N CYS A 108 0.80 9.79 6.79
CA CYS A 108 1.64 8.59 6.93
C CYS A 108 2.10 8.03 5.58
N VAL A 109 1.20 7.96 4.60
CA VAL A 109 1.55 7.50 3.24
C VAL A 109 2.58 8.42 2.61
N TYR A 110 2.34 9.75 2.63
CA TYR A 110 3.25 10.73 2.07
C TYR A 110 4.65 10.65 2.67
N GLN A 111 4.75 10.65 4.01
CA GLN A 111 6.04 10.65 4.69
C GLN A 111 6.81 9.35 4.44
N THR A 112 6.11 8.21 4.52
CA THR A 112 6.72 6.90 4.27
C THR A 112 7.22 6.77 2.82
N ALA A 113 6.39 7.13 1.84
CA ALA A 113 6.74 7.07 0.42
C ALA A 113 7.93 7.99 0.07
N ALA A 114 7.94 9.23 0.61
CA ALA A 114 9.01 10.19 0.38
C ALA A 114 10.34 9.71 0.99
N MET A 115 10.32 9.12 2.19
CA MET A 115 11.53 8.58 2.83
C MET A 115 12.05 7.34 2.10
N LEU A 116 11.21 6.39 1.72
CA LEU A 116 11.63 5.22 0.91
C LEU A 116 12.25 5.66 -0.41
N LYS A 117 11.66 6.66 -1.09
CA LYS A 117 12.24 7.23 -2.30
C LYS A 117 13.60 7.84 -2.06
N GLY A 118 13.77 8.58 -0.96
CA GLY A 118 15.05 9.15 -0.54
C GLY A 118 16.12 8.10 -0.20
N MET A 119 15.70 6.91 0.21
CA MET A 119 16.58 5.75 0.45
C MET A 119 16.95 4.97 -0.83
N GLY A 120 16.42 5.38 -2.00
CA GLY A 120 16.75 4.79 -3.28
C GLY A 120 15.78 3.73 -3.80
N PHE A 121 14.70 3.44 -3.07
CA PHE A 121 13.65 2.52 -3.55
C PHE A 121 12.82 3.15 -4.68
N ASN A 122 12.31 2.30 -5.57
CA ASN A 122 11.27 2.68 -6.50
C ASN A 122 9.92 2.58 -5.80
N VAL A 123 9.19 3.69 -5.75
CA VAL A 123 7.94 3.75 -5.00
C VAL A 123 6.82 4.23 -5.91
N GLU A 124 5.73 3.47 -5.94
CA GLU A 124 4.50 3.85 -6.63
C GLU A 124 3.32 3.87 -5.65
N VAL A 125 2.61 4.99 -5.60
CA VAL A 125 1.37 5.11 -4.83
C VAL A 125 0.21 4.63 -5.69
N VAL A 126 -0.54 3.65 -5.18
CA VAL A 126 -1.76 3.13 -5.82
C VAL A 126 -2.90 4.11 -5.50
N THR A 127 -3.20 5.01 -6.43
CA THR A 127 -3.99 6.22 -6.16
C THR A 127 -5.44 5.95 -5.78
N ASP A 128 -6.03 4.87 -6.23
CA ASP A 128 -7.37 4.41 -5.86
C ASP A 128 -7.37 3.50 -4.61
N CYS A 129 -6.19 3.22 -4.06
CA CYS A 129 -5.98 2.52 -2.80
C CYS A 129 -5.41 3.42 -1.70
N VAL A 130 -5.42 4.74 -1.87
CA VAL A 130 -5.10 5.72 -0.82
C VAL A 130 -6.21 6.74 -0.67
N SER A 131 -6.40 7.26 0.54
CA SER A 131 -7.36 8.34 0.80
C SER A 131 -6.90 9.26 1.92
N SER A 132 -7.63 10.34 2.09
CA SER A 132 -7.50 11.31 3.17
C SER A 132 -8.88 11.78 3.59
N ARG A 133 -9.00 12.51 4.71
CA ARG A 133 -10.29 13.06 5.18
C ARG A 133 -10.97 13.93 4.13
N THR A 134 -10.19 14.61 3.29
CA THR A 134 -10.72 15.39 2.17
C THR A 134 -10.01 15.02 0.86
N PRO A 135 -10.68 15.13 -0.29
CA PRO A 135 -10.07 14.85 -1.59
C PRO A 135 -8.94 15.81 -1.93
N GLU A 136 -8.99 17.06 -1.44
CA GLU A 136 -7.95 18.06 -1.65
C GLU A 136 -6.63 17.65 -0.97
N ASN A 137 -6.70 17.10 0.23
CA ASN A 137 -5.53 16.59 0.95
C ASN A 137 -4.90 15.39 0.22
N LYS A 138 -5.72 14.50 -0.33
CA LYS A 138 -5.24 13.40 -1.18
C LYS A 138 -4.55 13.94 -2.45
N ALA A 139 -5.19 14.85 -3.15
CA ALA A 139 -4.63 15.46 -4.36
C ALA A 139 -3.31 16.19 -4.08
N LEU A 140 -3.24 16.95 -2.97
CA LEU A 140 -2.02 17.64 -2.54
C LEU A 140 -0.87 16.64 -2.31
N ALA A 141 -1.15 15.53 -1.60
CA ALA A 141 -0.16 14.51 -1.33
C ALA A 141 0.40 13.87 -2.61
N ILE A 142 -0.48 13.42 -3.50
CA ILE A 142 -0.10 12.79 -4.77
C ILE A 142 0.73 13.75 -5.62
N ASN A 143 0.29 15.01 -5.77
CA ASN A 143 1.02 16.03 -6.53
C ASN A 143 2.42 16.27 -5.95
N LYS A 144 2.54 16.31 -4.62
CA LYS A 144 3.82 16.53 -3.96
C LYS A 144 4.74 15.32 -4.09
N LEU A 145 4.22 14.12 -3.96
CA LEU A 145 4.97 12.87 -4.15
C LEU A 145 5.50 12.73 -5.58
N ASN A 146 4.69 13.04 -6.58
CA ASN A 146 5.12 13.01 -7.98
C ASN A 146 6.30 13.96 -8.24
N ARG A 147 6.31 15.14 -7.63
CA ARG A 147 7.46 16.08 -7.72
C ARG A 147 8.74 15.56 -7.04
N LEU A 148 8.61 14.66 -6.07
CA LEU A 148 9.74 13.98 -5.40
C LEU A 148 10.20 12.73 -6.17
N GLY A 149 9.55 12.41 -7.32
CA GLY A 149 9.88 11.25 -8.13
C GLY A 149 9.26 9.93 -7.63
N VAL A 150 8.30 10.00 -6.70
CA VAL A 150 7.40 8.88 -6.38
C VAL A 150 6.37 8.80 -7.50
N GLN A 151 6.20 7.62 -8.09
CA GLN A 151 5.28 7.43 -9.20
C GLN A 151 3.84 7.23 -8.69
N SER A 152 2.87 7.52 -9.56
CA SER A 152 1.46 7.21 -9.33
C SER A 152 1.01 6.08 -10.25
N THR A 153 0.28 5.13 -9.71
CA THR A 153 -0.38 4.06 -10.46
C THR A 153 -1.82 3.88 -9.98
N GLY A 154 -2.59 3.03 -10.62
CA GLY A 154 -3.90 2.57 -10.16
C GLY A 154 -3.90 1.06 -9.93
N LEU A 155 -4.92 0.57 -9.22
CA LEU A 155 -5.08 -0.85 -8.89
C LEU A 155 -5.02 -1.73 -10.13
N GLU A 156 -5.81 -1.43 -11.13
CA GLU A 156 -5.85 -2.20 -12.38
C GLU A 156 -4.54 -2.06 -13.18
N MET A 157 -4.01 -0.85 -13.28
CA MET A 157 -2.78 -0.56 -14.01
C MET A 157 -1.59 -1.34 -13.44
N CYS A 158 -1.36 -1.31 -12.13
CA CYS A 158 -0.23 -2.01 -11.52
C CYS A 158 -0.36 -3.54 -11.67
N PHE A 159 -1.56 -4.08 -11.60
CA PHE A 159 -1.76 -5.52 -11.82
C PHE A 159 -1.42 -5.95 -13.24
N TYR A 160 -1.83 -5.20 -14.25
CA TYR A 160 -1.47 -5.53 -15.65
C TYR A 160 0.01 -5.34 -15.93
N GLU A 161 0.67 -4.38 -15.30
CA GLU A 161 2.13 -4.26 -15.37
C GLU A 161 2.85 -5.49 -14.77
N LEU A 162 2.38 -5.97 -13.62
CA LEU A 162 2.97 -7.13 -12.93
C LEU A 162 2.71 -8.45 -13.68
N VAL A 163 1.52 -8.60 -14.28
CA VAL A 163 1.13 -9.81 -15.02
C VAL A 163 1.78 -9.85 -16.41
N LYS A 164 1.90 -8.72 -17.10
CA LYS A 164 2.52 -8.50 -18.42
C LYS A 164 1.88 -9.23 -19.61
N ASP A 165 1.47 -10.49 -19.44
CA ASP A 165 1.01 -11.34 -20.54
C ASP A 165 -0.29 -12.07 -20.16
N SER A 166 -1.32 -11.95 -21.01
CA SER A 166 -2.62 -12.59 -20.81
C SER A 166 -2.55 -14.14 -20.85
N ARG A 167 -1.47 -14.72 -21.31
CA ARG A 167 -1.19 -16.15 -21.28
C ARG A 167 -0.53 -16.61 -19.98
N SER A 168 -0.10 -15.68 -19.12
CA SER A 168 0.48 -15.96 -17.82
C SER A 168 -0.50 -16.70 -16.92
N ASN A 169 -0.01 -17.63 -16.11
CA ASN A 169 -0.80 -18.33 -15.09
C ASN A 169 -1.43 -17.37 -14.07
N SER A 170 -0.80 -16.20 -13.85
CA SER A 170 -1.30 -15.17 -12.95
C SER A 170 -2.45 -14.33 -13.56
N PHE A 171 -2.66 -14.38 -14.87
CA PHE A 171 -3.64 -13.51 -15.53
C PHE A 171 -5.08 -13.77 -15.07
N LYS A 172 -5.53 -15.03 -15.11
CA LYS A 172 -6.91 -15.39 -14.71
C LYS A 172 -7.24 -15.06 -13.26
N PRO A 173 -6.37 -15.39 -12.28
CA PRO A 173 -6.55 -14.95 -10.89
C PRO A 173 -6.73 -13.43 -10.77
N ILE A 174 -5.87 -12.63 -11.39
CA ILE A 174 -5.94 -11.16 -11.34
C ILE A 174 -7.20 -10.64 -12.04
N LEU A 175 -7.51 -11.13 -13.24
CA LEU A 175 -8.70 -10.71 -13.97
C LEU A 175 -10.00 -10.92 -13.16
N ASN A 176 -10.09 -12.01 -12.38
CA ASN A 176 -11.26 -12.28 -11.54
C ASN A 176 -11.38 -11.35 -10.32
N LEU A 177 -10.30 -10.66 -9.92
CA LEU A 177 -10.32 -9.69 -8.82
C LEU A 177 -10.79 -8.31 -9.24
N ILE A 178 -10.64 -7.96 -10.54
CA ILE A 178 -10.86 -6.60 -11.06
C ILE A 178 -12.10 -6.49 -11.95
N LYS A 179 -12.85 -7.58 -12.09
CA LYS A 179 -14.11 -7.62 -12.85
C LYS A 179 -15.29 -7.16 -12.02
#